data_5ff543e8d6aef58e0e776b6431d64f08
#
_entry.id   5ff543e8d6aef58e0e776b6431d64f08
#
_cell.length_a   1.000
_cell.length_b   1.000
_cell.length_c   1.000
_cell.angle_alpha   90.00
_cell.angle_beta   90.00
_cell.angle_gamma   90.00
#
_symmetry.space_group_name_H-M   'P 1'
#
loop_
_entity.id
_entity.type
_entity.pdbx_description
1 polymer ?
#
loop_
_entity_poly.entity_id
_entity_poly.type
_entity_poly.pdbx_seq_one_letter_code
_entity_poly.pdbx_strand_id
1 'polypeptide(L)' 'MAITTTAGTGSETDGGGVITNPDTQEKTGVFGTGTMPVLAIVDPELMTSVPAAFKAYQGFDALFHSTEGY' A
#
# COMPACT_ATOMS: atom_id res chain seq x y z
N MET A 1 0.07 8.45 11.51
CA MET A 1 -1.00 8.82 10.56
C MET A 1 -0.57 8.43 9.15
N ALA A 2 -1.47 7.89 8.40
CA ALA A 2 -1.22 7.55 6.99
C ALA A 2 -2.29 8.20 6.11
N ILE A 3 -1.84 8.74 4.97
CA ILE A 3 -2.73 9.31 3.94
C ILE A 3 -2.41 8.60 2.64
N THR A 4 -3.33 7.74 2.20
CA THR A 4 -3.09 6.92 1.01
C THR A 4 -3.33 7.71 -0.27
N THR A 5 -2.56 7.37 -1.31
CA THR A 5 -2.71 7.96 -2.66
C THR A 5 -3.07 6.91 -3.71
N THR A 6 -3.22 5.66 -3.31
CA THR A 6 -3.56 4.55 -4.20
C THR A 6 -4.69 3.72 -3.61
N ALA A 7 -5.43 3.04 -4.46
CA ALA A 7 -6.57 2.21 -4.06
C ALA A 7 -6.30 0.77 -4.47
N GLY A 8 -5.57 0.03 -3.66
CA GLY A 8 -5.24 -1.36 -3.97
C GLY A 8 -4.56 -2.08 -2.83
N THR A 9 -3.40 -1.61 -2.40
CA THR A 9 -2.57 -2.33 -1.43
C THR A 9 -3.12 -2.37 -0.01
N GLY A 10 -3.96 -1.39 0.37
CA GLY A 10 -4.48 -1.32 1.73
C GLY A 10 -3.43 -0.99 2.79
N SER A 11 -2.33 -0.36 2.39
CA SER A 11 -1.20 -0.10 3.29
C SER A 11 -1.55 0.81 4.46
N GLU A 12 -2.61 1.60 4.35
CA GLU A 12 -3.07 2.49 5.42
C GLU A 12 -3.59 1.75 6.64
N THR A 13 -3.86 0.45 6.50
CA THR A 13 -4.33 -0.40 7.60
C THR A 13 -3.36 -1.55 7.89
N ASP A 14 -2.20 -1.54 7.28
CA ASP A 14 -1.23 -2.64 7.37
C ASP A 14 -0.15 -2.33 8.40
N GLY A 15 0.33 -3.37 9.06
CA GLY A 15 1.43 -3.32 10.02
C GLY A 15 2.77 -3.73 9.43
N GLY A 16 2.94 -3.63 8.13
CA GLY A 16 4.17 -4.01 7.45
C GLY A 16 4.48 -3.13 6.26
N GLY A 17 5.68 -3.20 5.80
CA GLY A 17 6.13 -2.46 4.63
C GLY A 17 7.40 -3.06 4.07
N VAL A 18 7.79 -2.58 2.90
CA VAL A 18 9.03 -2.99 2.24
C VAL A 18 9.89 -1.76 2.03
N ILE A 19 11.14 -1.84 2.49
CA ILE A 19 12.11 -0.76 2.34
C ILE A 19 13.21 -1.24 1.40
N THR A 20 13.53 -0.43 0.41
CA THR A 20 14.60 -0.72 -0.53
C THR A 20 15.87 0.01 -0.10
N ASN A 21 16.96 -0.74 0.04
CA ASN A 21 18.28 -0.15 0.27
C ASN A 21 18.85 0.29 -1.09
N PRO A 22 19.04 1.58 -1.34
CA PRO A 22 19.51 2.05 -2.65
C PRO A 22 20.97 1.65 -2.94
N ASP A 23 21.78 1.42 -1.92
CA ASP A 23 23.20 1.06 -2.10
C ASP A 23 23.36 -0.38 -2.57
N THR A 24 22.58 -1.30 -2.01
CA THR A 24 22.62 -2.73 -2.36
C THR A 24 21.47 -3.17 -3.24
N GLN A 25 20.46 -2.32 -3.44
CA GLN A 25 19.20 -2.60 -4.14
C GLN A 25 18.44 -3.79 -3.53
N GLU A 26 18.66 -4.06 -2.26
CA GLU A 26 17.92 -5.08 -1.54
C GLU A 26 16.59 -4.52 -1.03
N LYS A 27 15.55 -5.36 -1.11
CA LYS A 27 14.24 -5.06 -0.54
C LYS A 27 14.07 -5.84 0.75
N THR A 28 13.82 -5.12 1.83
CA THR A 28 13.66 -5.72 3.16
C THR A 28 12.26 -5.46 3.68
N GLY A 29 11.57 -6.51 4.13
CA GLY A 29 10.29 -6.38 4.79
C GLY A 29 10.45 -5.86 6.21
N VAL A 30 9.59 -4.91 6.59
CA VAL A 30 9.52 -4.36 7.94
C VAL A 30 8.14 -4.63 8.49
N PHE A 31 8.07 -5.36 9.60
CA PHE A 31 6.80 -5.79 10.19
C PHE A 31 6.78 -5.45 11.68
N GLY A 32 5.59 -5.23 12.21
CA GLY A 32 5.39 -4.98 13.62
C GLY A 32 4.31 -3.95 13.89
N THR A 33 3.86 -3.88 15.13
CA THR A 33 2.81 -2.93 15.54
C THR A 33 3.26 -1.47 15.45
N GLY A 34 4.57 -1.21 15.52
CA GLY A 34 5.12 0.13 15.37
C GLY A 34 5.00 0.70 13.96
N THR A 35 4.79 -0.14 12.95
CA THR A 35 4.60 0.29 11.56
C THR A 35 3.13 0.49 11.20
N MET A 36 2.21 0.04 12.04
CA MET A 36 0.77 0.21 11.80
C MET A 36 0.35 1.64 12.09
N PRO A 37 -0.29 2.34 11.14
CA PRO A 37 -0.79 3.69 11.39
C PRO A 37 -1.87 3.70 12.48
N VAL A 38 -1.82 4.70 13.37
CA VAL A 38 -2.87 4.90 14.38
C VAL A 38 -4.06 5.67 13.84
N LEU A 39 -3.89 6.32 12.68
CA LEU A 39 -4.94 7.06 11.98
C LEU A 39 -4.69 6.94 10.47
N ALA A 40 -5.69 6.51 9.74
CA ALA A 40 -5.66 6.44 8.29
C ALA A 40 -6.69 7.41 7.71
N ILE A 41 -6.26 8.20 6.73
CA ILE A 41 -7.15 9.13 6.00
C ILE A 41 -7.20 8.69 4.55
N VAL A 42 -8.40 8.41 4.06
CA VAL A 42 -8.63 7.99 2.68
C VAL A 42 -9.41 9.09 1.97
N ASP A 43 -8.73 9.83 1.10
CA ASP A 43 -9.34 10.89 0.28
C ASP A 43 -9.24 10.48 -1.20
N PRO A 44 -10.37 10.16 -1.86
CA PRO A 44 -10.35 9.71 -3.24
C PRO A 44 -9.72 10.72 -4.21
N GLU A 45 -9.76 12.00 -3.91
CA GLU A 45 -9.18 13.03 -4.77
C GLU A 45 -7.64 12.87 -4.89
N LEU A 46 -6.99 12.36 -3.85
CA LEU A 46 -5.55 12.14 -3.87
C LEU A 46 -5.14 11.01 -4.84
N MET A 47 -6.09 10.22 -5.29
CA MET A 47 -5.85 9.08 -6.18
C MET A 47 -6.04 9.42 -7.65
N THR A 48 -6.49 10.64 -7.96
CA THR A 48 -6.82 11.03 -9.33
C THR A 48 -5.62 11.18 -10.24
N SER A 49 -4.43 11.46 -9.67
CA SER A 49 -3.20 11.62 -10.44
C SER A 49 -2.54 10.30 -10.83
N VAL A 50 -3.02 9.18 -10.31
CA VAL A 50 -2.46 7.86 -10.63
C VAL A 50 -2.76 7.50 -12.08
N PRO A 51 -1.76 7.13 -12.90
CA PRO A 51 -2.00 6.71 -14.29
C PRO A 51 -2.98 5.55 -14.38
N ALA A 52 -3.79 5.50 -15.45
CA ALA A 52 -4.85 4.51 -15.60
C ALA A 52 -4.35 3.06 -15.55
N ALA A 53 -3.17 2.80 -16.13
CA ALA A 53 -2.57 1.46 -16.08
C ALA A 53 -2.28 1.02 -14.65
N PHE A 54 -1.74 1.93 -13.82
CA PHE A 54 -1.47 1.63 -12.41
C PHE A 54 -2.75 1.47 -11.60
N LYS A 55 -3.81 2.20 -11.92
CA LYS A 55 -5.12 2.00 -11.28
C LYS A 55 -5.65 0.60 -11.54
N ALA A 56 -5.49 0.09 -12.77
CA ALA A 56 -5.88 -1.28 -13.10
C ALA A 56 -5.06 -2.31 -12.33
N TYR A 57 -3.74 -2.13 -12.25
CA TYR A 57 -2.86 -3.03 -11.49
C TYR A 57 -3.22 -3.03 -10.00
N GLN A 58 -3.53 -1.88 -9.43
CA GLN A 58 -3.93 -1.75 -8.04
C GLN A 58 -5.28 -2.41 -7.77
N GLY A 59 -6.22 -2.31 -8.72
CA GLY A 59 -7.48 -3.01 -8.64
C GLY A 59 -7.33 -4.53 -8.63
N PHE A 60 -6.45 -5.05 -9.47
CA PHE A 60 -6.12 -6.48 -9.47
C PHE A 60 -5.39 -6.89 -8.20
N ASP A 61 -4.52 -6.03 -7.66
CA ASP A 61 -3.84 -6.27 -6.39
C ASP A 61 -4.85 -6.44 -5.26
N ALA A 62 -5.84 -5.56 -5.17
CA ALA A 62 -6.92 -5.66 -4.19
C ALA A 62 -7.75 -6.94 -4.38
N LEU A 63 -8.03 -7.31 -5.63
CA LEU A 63 -8.75 -8.53 -5.94
C LEU A 63 -7.98 -9.77 -5.48
N PHE A 64 -6.68 -9.83 -5.76
CA PHE A 64 -5.84 -10.94 -5.34
C PHE A 64 -5.75 -11.05 -3.83
N HIS A 65 -5.56 -9.93 -3.12
CA HIS A 65 -5.55 -9.94 -1.66
C HIS A 65 -6.86 -10.46 -1.08
N SER A 66 -7.99 -10.04 -1.64
CA SER A 66 -9.31 -10.49 -1.20
C SER A 66 -9.53 -11.99 -1.47
N THR A 67 -9.01 -12.48 -2.59
CA THR A 67 -9.15 -13.88 -2.98
C THR A 67 -8.24 -14.78 -2.14
N GLU A 68 -6.99 -14.37 -1.94
CA GLU A 68 -6.02 -15.14 -1.15
C GLU A 68 -6.38 -15.19 0.33
N GLY A 69 -6.95 -14.10 0.85
CA GLY A 69 -7.33 -14.00 2.26
C GLY A 69 -8.63 -14.72 2.60
N TYR A 70 -9.35 -15.14 1.59
CA TYR A 70 -10.61 -15.87 1.79
C TYR A 70 -10.35 -17.33 2.18
#